data_67ec7e63dc7500bab88d661fa002fd48
#
_entry.id   67ec7e63dc7500bab88d661fa002fd48
#
_cell.length_a   1.000
_cell.length_b   1.000
_cell.length_c   1.000
_cell.angle_alpha   90.00
_cell.angle_beta   90.00
_cell.angle_gamma   90.00
#
_symmetry.space_group_name_H-M   'P 1'
#
loop_
_entity.id
_entity.type
_entity.pdbx_description
1 polymer ?
#
loop_
_entity_poly.entity_id
_entity_poly.type
_entity_poly.pdbx_seq_one_letter_code
_entity_poly.pdbx_strand_id
1 'polypeptide(L)'
;TRFQRPPLQWPVFSAVSFGLTAAVLIGVACWYLLARLTWPLRRLGQAADSLGRGEEREPLPVAGPREVRDLTATFNRMQERLMRTVADKTRIMAALGHDLRSPLTALRVHAEMVDEKETRDALVKSIEEMQDMVERTLAFARGMAISESPETVELGKFLTELKRDMVDAFQLETGAPLQIRLRPQSMRRALRNIVDNAVRYGEGVEVTYTREYDRASIWVRDHGPGIPDTQLEEVFEPFFRVETSRSRETGGTGLGLSIARTILRSHGGDITLRNHPDGGLLVRLDLPFSQSSNQQERTRS
;
A
#
# COMPACT_ATOMS: atom_id res chain seq x y z
N THR A 1 43.97 -51.48 -63.87
CA THR A 1 42.94 -51.39 -62.80
C THR A 1 43.21 -50.16 -61.93
N ARG A 2 42.43 -49.07 -62.19
CA ARG A 2 42.45 -47.86 -61.38
C ARG A 2 41.54 -48.06 -60.14
N PHE A 3 42.11 -48.17 -59.01
CA PHE A 3 41.38 -48.04 -57.71
C PHE A 3 40.93 -46.57 -57.53
N GLN A 4 39.60 -46.33 -57.78
CA GLN A 4 39.00 -45.09 -57.36
C GLN A 4 38.77 -45.14 -55.82
N ARG A 5 39.47 -44.30 -55.09
CA ARG A 5 39.17 -44.10 -53.67
C ARG A 5 37.81 -43.38 -53.52
N PRO A 6 36.91 -43.87 -52.69
CA PRO A 6 35.66 -43.21 -52.49
C PRO A 6 35.90 -41.81 -51.90
N PRO A 7 35.05 -40.78 -52.19
CA PRO A 7 35.24 -39.40 -51.75
C PRO A 7 35.15 -39.32 -50.23
N LEU A 8 36.10 -38.66 -49.67
CA LEU A 8 36.30 -38.43 -48.20
C LEU A 8 35.19 -37.58 -47.54
N GLN A 9 34.06 -37.39 -48.18
CA GLN A 9 32.99 -36.46 -47.74
C GLN A 9 32.00 -37.06 -46.72
N TRP A 10 31.85 -38.38 -46.68
CA TRP A 10 30.89 -39.03 -45.77
C TRP A 10 31.23 -38.93 -44.27
N PRO A 11 32.48 -39.06 -43.80
CA PRO A 11 32.81 -38.96 -42.39
C PRO A 11 32.67 -37.52 -41.86
N VAL A 12 32.88 -36.51 -42.73
CA VAL A 12 32.75 -35.10 -42.33
C VAL A 12 31.28 -34.70 -42.11
N PHE A 13 30.41 -35.15 -43.00
CA PHE A 13 28.95 -34.88 -42.88
C PHE A 13 28.35 -35.54 -41.63
N SER A 14 28.72 -36.78 -41.33
CA SER A 14 28.25 -37.49 -40.15
C SER A 14 28.81 -36.87 -38.85
N ALA A 15 30.03 -36.41 -38.84
CA ALA A 15 30.63 -35.72 -37.69
C ALA A 15 29.97 -34.33 -37.41
N VAL A 16 29.66 -33.57 -38.47
CA VAL A 16 28.97 -32.26 -38.34
C VAL A 16 27.53 -32.46 -37.90
N SER A 17 26.79 -33.43 -38.44
CA SER A 17 25.41 -33.70 -38.01
C SER A 17 25.33 -34.21 -36.59
N PHE A 18 26.27 -35.05 -36.16
CA PHE A 18 26.38 -35.49 -34.76
C PHE A 18 26.72 -34.34 -33.83
N GLY A 19 27.65 -33.45 -34.21
CA GLY A 19 27.96 -32.24 -33.42
C GLY A 19 26.77 -31.30 -33.27
N LEU A 20 25.99 -31.09 -34.35
CA LEU A 20 24.78 -30.25 -34.31
C LEU A 20 23.68 -30.85 -33.41
N THR A 21 23.42 -32.17 -33.55
CA THR A 21 22.42 -32.84 -32.71
C THR A 21 22.82 -32.83 -31.22
N ALA A 22 24.09 -33.08 -30.92
CA ALA A 22 24.60 -33.00 -29.57
C ALA A 22 24.48 -31.57 -28.99
N ALA A 23 24.81 -30.54 -29.75
CA ALA A 23 24.67 -29.14 -29.34
C ALA A 23 23.19 -28.75 -29.04
N VAL A 24 22.26 -29.20 -29.89
CA VAL A 24 20.83 -28.98 -29.69
C VAL A 24 20.34 -29.70 -28.43
N LEU A 25 20.73 -30.96 -28.23
CA LEU A 25 20.34 -31.71 -27.02
C LEU A 25 20.87 -31.07 -25.74
N ILE A 26 22.13 -30.63 -25.74
CA ILE A 26 22.73 -29.92 -24.60
C ILE A 26 22.00 -28.60 -24.40
N GLY A 27 21.70 -27.84 -25.45
CA GLY A 27 20.94 -26.57 -25.37
C GLY A 27 19.57 -26.75 -24.74
N VAL A 28 18.81 -27.77 -25.21
CA VAL A 28 17.47 -28.11 -24.65
C VAL A 28 17.57 -28.57 -23.21
N ALA A 29 18.56 -29.39 -22.84
CA ALA A 29 18.78 -29.84 -21.47
C ALA A 29 19.13 -28.67 -20.55
N CYS A 30 20.01 -27.78 -21.00
CA CYS A 30 20.41 -26.57 -20.27
C CYS A 30 19.23 -25.61 -20.09
N TRP A 31 18.45 -25.37 -21.14
CA TRP A 31 17.22 -24.57 -21.08
C TRP A 31 16.21 -25.16 -20.11
N TYR A 32 15.98 -26.46 -20.14
CA TYR A 32 15.07 -27.15 -19.23
C TYR A 32 15.50 -27.06 -17.78
N LEU A 33 16.79 -27.25 -17.48
CA LEU A 33 17.35 -27.10 -16.14
C LEU A 33 17.25 -25.66 -15.63
N LEU A 34 17.59 -24.67 -16.45
CA LEU A 34 17.44 -23.25 -16.13
C LEU A 34 15.98 -22.87 -15.87
N ALA A 35 15.06 -23.30 -16.71
CA ALA A 35 13.64 -23.04 -16.53
C ALA A 35 13.10 -23.67 -15.23
N ARG A 36 13.57 -24.88 -14.90
CA ARG A 36 13.17 -25.62 -13.69
C ARG A 36 13.67 -24.96 -12.39
N LEU A 37 14.76 -24.19 -12.45
CA LEU A 37 15.32 -23.48 -11.31
C LEU A 37 14.80 -22.03 -11.21
N THR A 38 14.72 -21.34 -12.35
CA THR A 38 14.37 -19.89 -12.35
C THR A 38 12.89 -19.64 -12.12
N TRP A 39 12.00 -20.50 -12.60
CA TRP A 39 10.56 -20.29 -12.46
C TRP A 39 10.05 -20.31 -10.99
N PRO A 40 10.43 -21.29 -10.14
CA PRO A 40 10.09 -21.25 -8.72
C PRO A 40 10.66 -20.04 -7.98
N LEU A 41 11.91 -19.62 -8.30
CA LEU A 41 12.53 -18.47 -7.69
C LEU A 41 11.79 -17.16 -8.03
N ARG A 42 11.33 -17.02 -9.28
CA ARG A 42 10.48 -15.88 -9.67
C ARG A 42 9.16 -15.85 -8.91
N ARG A 43 8.53 -17.02 -8.72
CA ARG A 43 7.30 -17.12 -7.90
C ARG A 43 7.54 -16.76 -6.44
N LEU A 44 8.67 -17.19 -5.86
CA LEU A 44 9.05 -16.81 -4.51
C LEU A 44 9.27 -15.29 -4.40
N GLY A 45 9.96 -14.67 -5.38
CA GLY A 45 10.11 -13.21 -5.42
C GLY A 45 8.78 -12.48 -5.47
N GLN A 46 7.87 -12.91 -6.36
CA GLN A 46 6.52 -12.34 -6.46
C GLN A 46 5.69 -12.54 -5.18
N ALA A 47 5.83 -13.69 -4.53
CA ALA A 47 5.15 -13.94 -3.25
C ALA A 47 5.71 -13.09 -2.11
N ALA A 48 7.04 -12.86 -2.10
CA ALA A 48 7.68 -11.96 -1.15
C ALA A 48 7.23 -10.50 -1.33
N ASP A 49 7.16 -10.02 -2.57
CA ASP A 49 6.63 -8.69 -2.88
C ASP A 49 5.16 -8.53 -2.47
N SER A 50 4.33 -9.57 -2.71
CA SER A 50 2.92 -9.57 -2.30
C SER A 50 2.79 -9.57 -0.77
N LEU A 51 3.61 -10.36 -0.08
CA LEU A 51 3.65 -10.41 1.38
C LEU A 51 4.07 -9.04 1.95
N GLY A 52 5.05 -8.37 1.33
CA GLY A 52 5.48 -7.01 1.68
C GLY A 52 4.36 -5.96 1.52
N ARG A 53 3.44 -6.17 0.57
CA ARG A 53 2.23 -5.34 0.41
C ARG A 53 1.07 -5.76 1.30
N GLY A 54 1.25 -6.76 2.19
CA GLY A 54 0.19 -7.27 3.06
C GLY A 54 -0.91 -8.02 2.31
N GLU A 55 -0.63 -8.55 1.11
CA GLU A 55 -1.57 -9.39 0.38
C GLU A 55 -1.57 -10.80 0.97
N GLU A 56 -2.75 -11.26 1.39
CA GLU A 56 -2.93 -12.67 1.79
C GLU A 56 -2.89 -13.56 0.55
N ARG A 57 -1.97 -14.51 0.53
CA ARG A 57 -1.88 -15.54 -0.51
C ARG A 57 -1.82 -16.92 0.11
N GLU A 58 -2.36 -17.88 -0.61
CA GLU A 58 -2.18 -19.29 -0.27
C GLU A 58 -0.69 -19.66 -0.23
N PRO A 59 -0.29 -20.58 0.65
CA PRO A 59 1.08 -21.06 0.70
C PRO A 59 1.54 -21.57 -0.67
N LEU A 60 2.77 -21.27 -1.02
CA LEU A 60 3.35 -21.74 -2.27
C LEU A 60 3.48 -23.27 -2.28
N PRO A 61 3.19 -23.94 -3.41
CA PRO A 61 3.37 -25.37 -3.51
C PRO A 61 4.85 -25.75 -3.36
N VAL A 62 5.14 -26.69 -2.45
CA VAL A 62 6.50 -27.17 -2.16
C VAL A 62 6.88 -28.20 -3.23
N ALA A 63 7.45 -27.72 -4.35
CA ALA A 63 7.81 -28.53 -5.51
C ALA A 63 9.18 -28.14 -6.08
N GLY A 64 9.79 -29.05 -6.85
CA GLY A 64 11.07 -28.83 -7.52
C GLY A 64 12.26 -29.51 -6.85
N PRO A 65 13.51 -29.09 -7.16
CA PRO A 65 14.72 -29.58 -6.51
C PRO A 65 14.71 -29.39 -4.99
N ARG A 66 15.54 -30.15 -4.28
CA ARG A 66 15.58 -30.16 -2.82
C ARG A 66 15.77 -28.76 -2.22
N GLU A 67 16.69 -28.00 -2.77
CA GLU A 67 17.04 -26.64 -2.30
C GLU A 67 15.85 -25.67 -2.48
N VAL A 68 15.13 -25.77 -3.61
CA VAL A 68 13.93 -24.98 -3.87
C VAL A 68 12.80 -25.36 -2.95
N ARG A 69 12.59 -26.65 -2.70
CA ARG A 69 11.57 -27.14 -1.75
C ARG A 69 11.83 -26.63 -0.33
N ASP A 70 13.09 -26.73 0.13
CA ASP A 70 13.50 -26.29 1.48
C ASP A 70 13.31 -24.78 1.64
N LEU A 71 13.67 -24.00 0.61
CA LEU A 71 13.47 -22.55 0.55
C LEU A 71 11.97 -22.19 0.57
N THR A 72 11.16 -22.85 -0.25
CA THR A 72 9.71 -22.63 -0.31
C THR A 72 9.03 -22.97 1.02
N ALA A 73 9.39 -24.09 1.62
CA ALA A 73 8.86 -24.48 2.93
C ALA A 73 9.26 -23.49 4.04
N THR A 74 10.48 -22.96 3.99
CA THR A 74 10.96 -21.95 4.95
C THR A 74 10.23 -20.63 4.75
N PHE A 75 10.01 -20.20 3.51
CA PHE A 75 9.22 -19.02 3.17
C PHE A 75 7.78 -19.14 3.68
N ASN A 76 7.10 -20.29 3.43
CA ASN A 76 5.74 -20.52 3.90
C ASN A 76 5.65 -20.44 5.43
N ARG A 77 6.63 -21.02 6.15
CA ARG A 77 6.69 -20.91 7.63
C ARG A 77 6.89 -19.47 8.10
N MET A 78 7.72 -18.71 7.41
CA MET A 78 7.92 -17.28 7.71
C MET A 78 6.62 -16.48 7.48
N GLN A 79 5.95 -16.71 6.35
CA GLN A 79 4.66 -16.10 6.04
C GLN A 79 3.63 -16.40 7.14
N GLU A 80 3.47 -17.66 7.51
CA GLU A 80 2.54 -18.07 8.57
C GLU A 80 2.83 -17.39 9.90
N ARG A 81 4.11 -17.33 10.32
CA ARG A 81 4.50 -16.65 11.56
C ARG A 81 4.21 -15.15 11.51
N LEU A 82 4.48 -14.50 10.37
CA LEU A 82 4.20 -13.08 10.20
C LEU A 82 2.69 -12.82 10.31
N MET A 83 1.86 -13.60 9.60
CA MET A 83 0.40 -13.46 9.64
C MET A 83 -0.16 -13.71 11.04
N ARG A 84 0.34 -14.69 11.78
CA ARG A 84 -0.03 -14.91 13.19
C ARG A 84 0.34 -13.69 14.05
N THR A 85 1.55 -13.17 13.90
CA THR A 85 2.00 -12.02 14.68
C THR A 85 1.11 -10.77 14.41
N VAL A 86 0.72 -10.54 13.15
CA VAL A 86 -0.20 -9.45 12.78
C VAL A 86 -1.58 -9.68 13.38
N ALA A 87 -2.12 -10.90 13.28
CA ALA A 87 -3.42 -11.26 13.86
C ALA A 87 -3.44 -11.10 15.38
N ASP A 88 -2.39 -11.56 16.07
CA ASP A 88 -2.26 -11.43 17.52
C ASP A 88 -2.17 -9.96 17.96
N LYS A 89 -1.37 -9.12 17.26
CA LYS A 89 -1.32 -7.68 17.51
C LYS A 89 -2.69 -7.04 17.36
N THR A 90 -3.44 -7.41 16.32
CA THR A 90 -4.79 -6.87 16.07
C THR A 90 -5.76 -7.28 17.16
N ARG A 91 -5.69 -8.55 17.64
CA ARG A 91 -6.53 -9.05 18.74
C ARG A 91 -6.22 -8.32 20.04
N ILE A 92 -4.94 -8.14 20.39
CA ILE A 92 -4.50 -7.40 21.58
C ILE A 92 -5.02 -5.95 21.51
N MET A 93 -4.89 -5.29 20.37
CA MET A 93 -5.38 -3.91 20.21
C MET A 93 -6.92 -3.83 20.32
N ALA A 94 -7.64 -4.84 19.84
CA ALA A 94 -9.10 -4.91 20.00
C ALA A 94 -9.51 -5.06 21.47
N ALA A 95 -8.81 -5.92 22.22
CA ALA A 95 -9.04 -6.10 23.65
C ALA A 95 -8.72 -4.84 24.45
N LEU A 96 -7.55 -4.22 24.21
CA LEU A 96 -7.17 -2.96 24.84
C LEU A 96 -8.20 -1.85 24.61
N GLY A 97 -8.79 -1.79 23.40
CA GLY A 97 -9.84 -0.82 23.12
C GLY A 97 -11.10 -1.01 23.92
N HIS A 98 -11.50 -2.23 24.11
CA HIS A 98 -12.64 -2.55 24.97
C HIS A 98 -12.34 -2.16 26.41
N ASP A 99 -11.16 -2.53 26.90
CA ASP A 99 -10.75 -2.34 28.30
C ASP A 99 -10.50 -0.87 28.64
N LEU A 100 -10.10 -0.04 27.67
CA LEU A 100 -9.97 1.42 27.84
C LEU A 100 -11.31 2.15 27.78
N ARG A 101 -12.29 1.65 27.03
CA ARG A 101 -13.60 2.29 26.92
C ARG A 101 -14.37 2.27 28.25
N SER A 102 -14.27 1.18 29.00
CA SER A 102 -14.97 1.01 30.27
C SER A 102 -14.58 2.07 31.33
N PRO A 103 -13.28 2.27 31.67
CA PRO A 103 -12.87 3.30 32.63
C PRO A 103 -13.14 4.72 32.14
N LEU A 104 -13.02 5.00 30.83
CA LEU A 104 -13.34 6.31 30.28
C LEU A 104 -14.84 6.62 30.40
N THR A 105 -15.71 5.62 30.22
CA THR A 105 -17.15 5.79 30.46
C THR A 105 -17.44 6.06 31.94
N ALA A 106 -16.78 5.35 32.85
CA ALA A 106 -16.92 5.61 34.29
C ALA A 106 -16.43 7.02 34.68
N LEU A 107 -15.28 7.46 34.13
CA LEU A 107 -14.78 8.83 34.34
C LEU A 107 -15.76 9.88 33.82
N ARG A 108 -16.42 9.66 32.69
CA ARG A 108 -17.45 10.56 32.16
C ARG A 108 -18.62 10.69 33.12
N VAL A 109 -19.13 9.58 33.65
CA VAL A 109 -20.22 9.57 34.63
C VAL A 109 -19.81 10.37 35.90
N HIS A 110 -18.57 10.18 36.38
CA HIS A 110 -18.07 10.97 37.54
C HIS A 110 -17.93 12.46 37.21
N ALA A 111 -17.46 12.81 36.00
CA ALA A 111 -17.35 14.18 35.56
C ALA A 111 -18.73 14.87 35.48
N GLU A 112 -19.78 14.17 35.06
CA GLU A 112 -21.15 14.68 34.99
C GLU A 112 -21.75 14.96 36.37
N MET A 113 -21.20 14.38 37.45
CA MET A 113 -21.60 14.63 38.86
C MET A 113 -20.93 15.85 39.49
N VAL A 114 -20.03 16.55 38.78
CA VAL A 114 -19.38 17.78 39.28
C VAL A 114 -20.38 18.93 39.25
N ASP A 115 -20.57 19.60 40.38
CA ASP A 115 -21.56 20.67 40.52
C ASP A 115 -21.17 21.93 39.75
N GLU A 116 -19.90 22.26 39.71
CA GLU A 116 -19.39 23.44 39.01
C GLU A 116 -19.40 23.22 37.47
N LYS A 117 -20.26 23.98 36.83
CA LYS A 117 -20.53 23.79 35.37
C LYS A 117 -19.27 23.91 34.50
N GLU A 118 -18.42 24.92 34.77
CA GLU A 118 -17.23 25.20 33.98
C GLU A 118 -16.22 24.04 34.06
N THR A 119 -15.97 23.55 35.27
CA THR A 119 -15.11 22.39 35.54
C THR A 119 -15.68 21.10 34.94
N ARG A 120 -17.00 20.89 35.08
CA ARG A 120 -17.68 19.74 34.47
C ARG A 120 -17.51 19.71 32.95
N ASP A 121 -17.83 20.84 32.29
CA ASP A 121 -17.76 20.94 30.82
C ASP A 121 -16.32 20.72 30.31
N ALA A 122 -15.31 21.24 31.02
CA ALA A 122 -13.89 21.01 30.72
C ALA A 122 -13.48 19.54 30.90
N LEU A 123 -13.93 18.87 31.97
CA LEU A 123 -13.66 17.45 32.21
C LEU A 123 -14.31 16.56 31.18
N VAL A 124 -15.59 16.77 30.87
CA VAL A 124 -16.34 15.99 29.85
C VAL A 124 -15.64 16.13 28.50
N LYS A 125 -15.29 17.34 28.08
CA LYS A 125 -14.54 17.60 26.85
C LYS A 125 -13.21 16.84 26.81
N SER A 126 -12.43 16.86 27.89
CA SER A 126 -11.15 16.17 27.97
C SER A 126 -11.32 14.63 27.86
N ILE A 127 -12.38 14.08 28.46
CA ILE A 127 -12.69 12.65 28.38
C ILE A 127 -13.12 12.26 26.95
N GLU A 128 -13.92 13.09 26.30
CA GLU A 128 -14.31 12.87 24.90
C GLU A 128 -13.11 12.91 23.96
N GLU A 129 -12.17 13.84 24.17
CA GLU A 129 -10.90 13.89 23.44
C GLU A 129 -10.05 12.63 23.66
N MET A 130 -10.00 12.11 24.88
CA MET A 130 -9.31 10.84 25.19
C MET A 130 -9.99 9.65 24.53
N GLN A 131 -11.32 9.57 24.55
CA GLN A 131 -12.07 8.49 23.86
C GLN A 131 -11.80 8.49 22.37
N ASP A 132 -11.85 9.65 21.73
CA ASP A 132 -11.56 9.81 20.30
C ASP A 132 -10.12 9.42 19.96
N MET A 133 -9.14 9.81 20.80
CA MET A 133 -7.73 9.42 20.64
C MET A 133 -7.56 7.89 20.72
N VAL A 134 -8.16 7.24 21.70
CA VAL A 134 -8.13 5.77 21.86
C VAL A 134 -8.74 5.10 20.64
N GLU A 135 -9.93 5.54 20.19
CA GLU A 135 -10.60 4.94 19.04
C GLU A 135 -9.79 5.09 17.73
N ARG A 136 -9.18 6.26 17.50
CA ARG A 136 -8.31 6.49 16.34
C ARG A 136 -7.03 5.66 16.41
N THR A 137 -6.42 5.52 17.58
CA THR A 137 -5.22 4.68 17.78
C THR A 137 -5.54 3.21 17.50
N LEU A 138 -6.67 2.72 17.98
CA LEU A 138 -7.13 1.35 17.72
C LEU A 138 -7.50 1.13 16.26
N ALA A 139 -8.13 2.11 15.64
CA ALA A 139 -8.43 2.08 14.21
C ALA A 139 -7.14 2.07 13.37
N PHE A 140 -6.09 2.79 13.80
CA PHE A 140 -4.76 2.73 13.19
C PHE A 140 -4.17 1.31 13.26
N ALA A 141 -4.14 0.73 14.46
CA ALA A 141 -3.59 -0.60 14.67
C ALA A 141 -4.37 -1.70 13.90
N ARG A 142 -5.71 -1.59 13.82
CA ARG A 142 -6.56 -2.48 13.02
C ARG A 142 -6.39 -2.26 11.52
N GLY A 143 -6.16 -1.04 11.09
CA GLY A 143 -6.02 -0.68 9.67
C GLY A 143 -4.79 -1.30 9.00
N MET A 144 -3.80 -1.77 9.78
CA MET A 144 -2.66 -2.53 9.28
C MET A 144 -2.99 -4.01 8.99
N ALA A 145 -4.16 -4.50 9.41
CA ALA A 145 -4.57 -5.91 9.32
C ALA A 145 -5.78 -6.15 8.39
N ILE A 146 -6.18 -5.18 7.57
CA ILE A 146 -7.36 -5.34 6.71
C ILE A 146 -7.02 -6.24 5.53
N SER A 147 -7.56 -7.44 5.53
CA SER A 147 -7.65 -8.39 4.41
C SER A 147 -8.70 -7.93 3.39
N GLU A 148 -8.46 -6.82 2.70
CA GLU A 148 -9.31 -6.34 1.64
C GLU A 148 -8.71 -6.76 0.29
N SER A 149 -9.50 -7.42 -0.56
CA SER A 149 -9.05 -7.83 -1.90
C SER A 149 -8.92 -6.61 -2.83
N PRO A 150 -7.83 -6.49 -3.58
CA PRO A 150 -7.69 -5.42 -4.55
C PRO A 150 -8.67 -5.57 -5.72
N GLU A 151 -9.38 -4.49 -6.06
CA GLU A 151 -10.33 -4.39 -7.17
C GLU A 151 -9.85 -3.38 -8.21
N THR A 152 -10.27 -3.56 -9.46
CA THR A 152 -10.02 -2.56 -10.50
C THR A 152 -11.14 -1.54 -10.50
N VAL A 153 -10.80 -0.29 -10.22
CA VAL A 153 -11.73 0.84 -10.14
C VAL A 153 -11.35 1.91 -11.16
N GLU A 154 -12.33 2.66 -11.63
CA GLU A 154 -12.11 3.88 -12.40
C GLU A 154 -11.91 5.04 -11.42
N LEU A 155 -10.71 5.65 -11.44
CA LEU A 155 -10.25 6.58 -10.41
C LEU A 155 -11.13 7.84 -10.33
N GLY A 156 -11.58 8.39 -11.45
CA GLY A 156 -12.43 9.58 -11.45
C GLY A 156 -13.79 9.32 -10.80
N LYS A 157 -14.40 8.16 -11.07
CA LYS A 157 -15.65 7.76 -10.41
C LYS A 157 -15.46 7.56 -8.91
N PHE A 158 -14.36 6.87 -8.55
CA PHE A 158 -14.01 6.63 -7.15
C PHE A 158 -13.84 7.94 -6.36
N LEU A 159 -13.13 8.94 -6.93
CA LEU A 159 -12.94 10.25 -6.31
C LEU A 159 -14.26 11.05 -6.27
N THR A 160 -15.12 10.92 -7.29
CA THR A 160 -16.45 11.55 -7.30
C THR A 160 -17.37 11.00 -6.20
N GLU A 161 -17.33 9.69 -5.98
CA GLU A 161 -18.05 9.05 -4.87
C GLU A 161 -17.51 9.53 -3.52
N LEU A 162 -16.18 9.55 -3.36
CA LEU A 162 -15.53 10.06 -2.15
C LEU A 162 -15.93 11.51 -1.86
N LYS A 163 -15.95 12.37 -2.88
CA LYS A 163 -16.39 13.75 -2.74
C LYS A 163 -17.82 13.85 -2.19
N ARG A 164 -18.74 13.06 -2.73
CA ARG A 164 -20.12 12.99 -2.25
C ARG A 164 -20.19 12.52 -0.79
N ASP A 165 -19.43 11.49 -0.43
CA ASP A 165 -19.38 10.95 0.94
C ASP A 165 -18.82 11.97 1.96
N MET A 166 -18.00 12.90 1.49
CA MET A 166 -17.41 13.98 2.30
C MET A 166 -18.17 15.31 2.21
N VAL A 167 -19.42 15.28 1.74
CA VAL A 167 -20.30 16.46 1.66
C VAL A 167 -19.63 17.60 0.86
N ASP A 168 -19.07 17.26 -0.31
CA ASP A 168 -18.39 18.18 -1.21
C ASP A 168 -17.24 19.00 -0.55
N ALA A 169 -16.51 18.38 0.36
CA ALA A 169 -15.41 18.98 1.11
C ALA A 169 -14.23 19.45 0.23
N PHE A 170 -14.18 19.08 -1.05
CA PHE A 170 -13.12 19.48 -1.98
C PHE A 170 -13.66 19.68 -3.40
N GLN A 171 -12.91 20.46 -4.19
CA GLN A 171 -13.14 20.59 -5.63
C GLN A 171 -12.39 19.44 -6.33
N LEU A 172 -13.05 18.76 -7.29
CA LEU A 172 -12.46 17.69 -8.08
C LEU A 172 -12.31 18.15 -9.53
N GLU A 173 -11.08 18.22 -10.00
CA GLU A 173 -10.81 18.34 -11.43
C GLU A 173 -10.75 16.96 -12.06
N THR A 174 -11.66 16.68 -13.00
CA THR A 174 -11.74 15.40 -13.67
C THR A 174 -10.71 15.32 -14.79
N GLY A 175 -9.81 14.33 -14.67
CA GLY A 175 -8.85 13.96 -15.72
C GLY A 175 -9.40 12.91 -16.70
N ALA A 176 -8.53 12.39 -17.55
CA ALA A 176 -8.86 11.26 -18.42
C ALA A 176 -9.27 10.03 -17.61
N PRO A 177 -10.19 9.19 -18.12
CA PRO A 177 -10.57 7.94 -17.44
C PRO A 177 -9.34 7.07 -17.14
N LEU A 178 -9.17 6.65 -15.89
CA LEU A 178 -8.01 5.94 -15.43
C LEU A 178 -8.41 4.71 -14.61
N GLN A 179 -8.09 3.53 -15.12
CA GLN A 179 -8.32 2.27 -14.40
C GLN A 179 -7.12 1.95 -13.51
N ILE A 180 -7.36 1.73 -12.23
CA ILE A 180 -6.33 1.40 -11.26
C ILE A 180 -6.78 0.25 -10.36
N ARG A 181 -5.86 -0.62 -9.98
CA ARG A 181 -6.13 -1.70 -9.04
C ARG A 181 -5.77 -1.24 -7.63
N LEU A 182 -6.76 -1.16 -6.76
CA LEU A 182 -6.58 -0.74 -5.37
C LEU A 182 -7.58 -1.45 -4.45
N ARG A 183 -7.40 -1.29 -3.13
CA ARG A 183 -8.35 -1.72 -2.10
C ARG A 183 -9.26 -0.54 -1.78
N PRO A 184 -10.55 -0.54 -2.21
CA PRO A 184 -11.39 0.65 -2.18
C PRO A 184 -11.59 1.24 -0.78
N GLN A 185 -11.86 0.42 0.23
CA GLN A 185 -12.10 0.89 1.59
C GLN A 185 -10.84 1.50 2.22
N SER A 186 -9.70 0.82 2.03
CA SER A 186 -8.40 1.30 2.51
C SER A 186 -8.03 2.63 1.85
N MET A 187 -8.18 2.72 0.52
CA MET A 187 -7.86 3.95 -0.22
C MET A 187 -8.81 5.10 0.15
N ARG A 188 -10.11 4.82 0.30
CA ARG A 188 -11.11 5.79 0.78
C ARG A 188 -10.70 6.37 2.14
N ARG A 189 -10.20 5.53 3.04
CA ARG A 189 -9.69 5.95 4.35
C ARG A 189 -8.43 6.80 4.24
N ALA A 190 -7.48 6.45 3.37
CA ALA A 190 -6.26 7.23 3.17
C ALA A 190 -6.57 8.63 2.63
N LEU A 191 -7.39 8.71 1.59
CA LEU A 191 -7.79 9.98 1.00
C LEU A 191 -8.61 10.84 1.97
N ARG A 192 -9.52 10.24 2.74
CA ARG A 192 -10.28 10.96 3.77
C ARG A 192 -9.35 11.60 4.80
N ASN A 193 -8.35 10.86 5.30
CA ASN A 193 -7.37 11.41 6.24
C ASN A 193 -6.59 12.61 5.67
N ILE A 194 -6.26 12.57 4.38
CA ILE A 194 -5.53 13.67 3.72
C ILE A 194 -6.46 14.86 3.50
N VAL A 195 -7.68 14.64 3.00
CA VAL A 195 -8.66 15.69 2.75
C VAL A 195 -9.12 16.33 4.07
N ASP A 196 -9.38 15.54 5.12
CA ASP A 196 -9.72 16.05 6.46
C ASP A 196 -8.61 16.96 7.02
N ASN A 197 -7.34 16.59 6.79
CA ASN A 197 -6.20 17.45 7.14
C ASN A 197 -6.22 18.75 6.33
N ALA A 198 -6.39 18.65 5.02
CA ALA A 198 -6.45 19.80 4.12
C ALA A 198 -7.60 20.77 4.49
N VAL A 199 -8.78 20.25 4.80
CA VAL A 199 -9.94 21.05 5.27
C VAL A 199 -9.68 21.70 6.63
N ARG A 200 -8.99 20.97 7.52
CA ARG A 200 -8.74 21.45 8.89
C ARG A 200 -7.71 22.56 8.98
N TYR A 201 -6.67 22.48 8.18
CA TYR A 201 -5.51 23.38 8.27
C TYR A 201 -5.43 24.38 7.10
N GLY A 202 -6.20 24.17 6.03
CA GLY A 202 -6.23 25.01 4.86
C GLY A 202 -7.62 25.55 4.52
N GLU A 203 -7.66 26.58 3.71
CA GLU A 203 -8.90 27.13 3.14
C GLU A 203 -9.00 26.67 1.66
N GLY A 204 -10.09 25.97 1.35
CA GLY A 204 -10.30 25.40 0.01
C GLY A 204 -9.40 24.19 -0.27
N VAL A 205 -9.99 23.12 -0.73
CA VAL A 205 -9.25 21.89 -1.06
C VAL A 205 -9.53 21.51 -2.51
N GLU A 206 -8.47 21.33 -3.26
CA GLU A 206 -8.49 20.93 -4.67
C GLU A 206 -7.90 19.51 -4.79
N VAL A 207 -8.59 18.64 -5.52
CA VAL A 207 -8.11 17.30 -5.82
C VAL A 207 -8.05 17.13 -7.32
N THR A 208 -6.88 16.73 -7.82
CA THR A 208 -6.66 16.40 -9.22
C THR A 208 -6.01 15.04 -9.35
N TYR A 209 -6.10 14.40 -10.51
CA TYR A 209 -5.38 13.17 -10.77
C TYR A 209 -4.89 13.11 -12.19
N THR A 210 -3.70 12.53 -12.36
CA THR A 210 -3.04 12.41 -13.67
C THR A 210 -2.43 11.02 -13.83
N ARG A 211 -2.23 10.64 -15.09
CA ARG A 211 -1.41 9.48 -15.43
C ARG A 211 0.00 9.94 -15.73
N GLU A 212 0.97 9.47 -14.97
CA GLU A 212 2.40 9.73 -15.21
C GLU A 212 3.13 8.41 -15.51
N TYR A 213 3.49 8.19 -16.78
CA TYR A 213 4.18 6.96 -17.23
C TYR A 213 3.52 5.66 -16.74
N ASP A 214 4.08 5.03 -15.69
CA ASP A 214 3.66 3.77 -15.08
C ASP A 214 2.90 3.97 -13.74
N ARG A 215 2.55 5.22 -13.38
CA ARG A 215 1.91 5.59 -12.11
C ARG A 215 0.66 6.43 -12.32
N ALA A 216 -0.29 6.27 -11.43
CA ALA A 216 -1.37 7.21 -11.20
C ALA A 216 -0.95 8.14 -10.07
N SER A 217 -0.95 9.44 -10.30
CA SER A 217 -0.68 10.46 -9.28
C SER A 217 -1.97 11.19 -8.94
N ILE A 218 -2.33 11.20 -7.65
CA ILE A 218 -3.42 12.01 -7.10
C ILE A 218 -2.78 13.16 -6.35
N TRP A 219 -3.26 14.37 -6.61
CA TRP A 219 -2.80 15.59 -5.97
C TRP A 219 -3.91 16.16 -5.11
N VAL A 220 -3.57 16.49 -3.87
CA VAL A 220 -4.46 17.21 -2.96
C VAL A 220 -3.76 18.48 -2.55
N ARG A 221 -4.35 19.64 -2.88
CA ARG A 221 -3.83 20.97 -2.56
C ARG A 221 -4.75 21.65 -1.56
N ASP A 222 -4.18 22.26 -0.55
CA ASP A 222 -4.84 23.21 0.32
C ASP A 222 -4.20 24.59 0.20
N HIS A 223 -4.85 25.63 0.76
CA HIS A 223 -4.39 27.01 0.79
C HIS A 223 -4.04 27.47 2.22
N GLY A 224 -3.59 26.53 3.06
CA GLY A 224 -3.20 26.78 4.43
C GLY A 224 -1.80 27.41 4.57
N PRO A 225 -1.27 27.43 5.79
CA PRO A 225 0.05 28.01 6.08
C PRO A 225 1.21 27.14 5.60
N GLY A 226 0.96 25.90 5.12
CA GLY A 226 1.98 24.92 4.81
C GLY A 226 2.63 24.31 6.06
N ILE A 227 3.75 23.62 5.85
CA ILE A 227 4.52 22.93 6.90
C ILE A 227 5.99 23.36 6.77
N PRO A 228 6.71 23.66 7.87
CA PRO A 228 8.15 23.93 7.77
C PRO A 228 8.89 22.84 7.03
N ASP A 229 9.77 23.19 6.09
CA ASP A 229 10.48 22.22 5.23
C ASP A 229 11.24 21.17 6.02
N THR A 230 11.74 21.52 7.21
CA THR A 230 12.43 20.59 8.11
C THR A 230 11.51 19.52 8.70
N GLN A 231 10.19 19.73 8.70
CA GLN A 231 9.20 18.85 9.30
C GLN A 231 8.35 18.08 8.28
N LEU A 232 8.55 18.29 6.96
CA LEU A 232 7.76 17.65 5.90
C LEU A 232 7.84 16.11 5.94
N GLU A 233 8.94 15.54 6.41
CA GLU A 233 9.05 14.08 6.58
C GLU A 233 8.58 13.64 7.98
N GLU A 234 8.80 14.46 9.00
CA GLU A 234 8.44 14.15 10.39
C GLU A 234 6.92 14.08 10.60
N VAL A 235 6.12 14.80 9.80
CA VAL A 235 4.64 14.74 9.91
C VAL A 235 4.04 13.39 9.53
N PHE A 236 4.83 12.47 8.99
CA PHE A 236 4.42 11.09 8.77
C PHE A 236 4.68 10.19 9.99
N GLU A 237 5.43 10.66 10.99
CA GLU A 237 5.61 9.90 12.23
C GLU A 237 4.30 9.89 13.04
N PRO A 238 3.92 8.73 13.58
CA PRO A 238 2.71 8.63 14.40
C PRO A 238 2.77 9.61 15.59
N PHE A 239 1.66 10.30 15.84
CA PHE A 239 1.50 11.30 16.92
C PHE A 239 2.28 12.59 16.75
N PHE A 240 3.06 12.75 15.69
CA PHE A 240 3.76 14.00 15.42
C PHE A 240 2.77 15.11 15.04
N ARG A 241 3.02 16.30 15.54
CA ARG A 241 2.24 17.51 15.26
C ARG A 241 3.16 18.70 15.11
N VAL A 242 2.92 19.53 14.09
CA VAL A 242 3.59 20.82 13.95
C VAL A 242 3.11 21.74 15.07
N GLU A 243 4.02 22.20 15.92
CA GLU A 243 3.71 23.11 17.03
C GLU A 243 3.33 24.51 16.48
N THR A 244 2.05 24.72 16.23
CA THR A 244 1.50 26.05 15.99
C THR A 244 0.45 26.35 17.08
N SER A 245 0.35 27.62 17.51
CA SER A 245 -0.56 28.07 18.59
C SER A 245 -2.04 27.72 18.31
N ARG A 246 -2.43 27.57 17.04
CA ARG A 246 -3.77 27.12 16.60
C ARG A 246 -4.01 25.62 16.74
N SER A 247 -2.98 24.80 16.90
CA SER A 247 -3.11 23.33 16.89
C SER A 247 -3.76 22.76 18.15
N ARG A 248 -3.87 23.52 19.26
CA ARG A 248 -4.57 23.08 20.48
C ARG A 248 -6.09 23.16 20.35
N GLU A 249 -6.62 24.11 19.56
CA GLU A 249 -8.06 24.27 19.34
C GLU A 249 -8.59 23.33 18.25
N THR A 250 -7.76 22.92 17.29
CA THR A 250 -8.17 22.09 16.16
C THR A 250 -8.11 20.57 16.38
N GLY A 251 -7.58 20.09 17.52
CA GLY A 251 -7.81 18.73 18.04
C GLY A 251 -7.42 17.55 17.12
N GLY A 252 -6.24 17.54 16.47
CA GLY A 252 -5.78 16.39 15.67
C GLY A 252 -4.93 15.39 16.47
N THR A 253 -5.07 14.07 16.22
CA THR A 253 -4.29 13.02 16.90
C THR A 253 -2.88 12.80 16.34
N GLY A 254 -2.49 13.45 15.24
CA GLY A 254 -1.21 13.22 14.56
C GLY A 254 -1.10 11.84 13.86
N LEU A 255 -2.21 11.12 13.67
CA LEU A 255 -2.21 9.79 13.05
C LEU A 255 -2.64 9.80 11.57
N GLY A 256 -3.29 10.86 11.10
CA GLY A 256 -3.91 10.89 9.76
C GLY A 256 -2.94 10.62 8.62
N LEU A 257 -1.83 11.37 8.56
CA LEU A 257 -0.82 11.24 7.51
C LEU A 257 -0.03 9.93 7.61
N SER A 258 0.29 9.45 8.82
CA SER A 258 0.94 8.16 9.01
C SER A 258 0.08 6.97 8.55
N ILE A 259 -1.24 7.03 8.81
CA ILE A 259 -2.22 6.06 8.29
C ILE A 259 -2.26 6.10 6.77
N ALA A 260 -2.38 7.28 6.18
CA ALA A 260 -2.44 7.44 4.74
C ALA A 260 -1.19 6.88 4.06
N ARG A 261 0.01 7.20 4.56
CA ARG A 261 1.29 6.69 4.02
C ARG A 261 1.40 5.17 4.14
N THR A 262 1.01 4.60 5.27
CA THR A 262 0.99 3.15 5.48
C THR A 262 0.08 2.45 4.46
N ILE A 263 -1.10 3.01 4.21
CA ILE A 263 -2.04 2.49 3.22
C ILE A 263 -1.44 2.58 1.81
N LEU A 264 -0.88 3.72 1.42
CA LEU A 264 -0.26 3.89 0.10
C LEU A 264 0.89 2.90 -0.11
N ARG A 265 1.77 2.74 0.88
CA ARG A 265 2.87 1.76 0.83
C ARG A 265 2.37 0.32 0.71
N SER A 266 1.25 -0.02 1.33
CA SER A 266 0.61 -1.34 1.15
C SER A 266 0.05 -1.56 -0.27
N HIS A 267 -0.14 -0.49 -1.04
CA HIS A 267 -0.50 -0.53 -2.47
C HIS A 267 0.73 -0.44 -3.40
N GLY A 268 1.96 -0.41 -2.85
CA GLY A 268 3.19 -0.24 -3.61
C GLY A 268 3.45 1.20 -4.06
N GLY A 269 2.71 2.15 -3.49
CA GLY A 269 2.85 3.59 -3.69
C GLY A 269 3.58 4.29 -2.55
N ASP A 270 3.60 5.62 -2.58
CA ASP A 270 4.03 6.46 -1.44
C ASP A 270 3.35 7.83 -1.49
N ILE A 271 3.52 8.62 -0.44
CA ILE A 271 3.03 10.00 -0.32
C ILE A 271 4.21 10.93 -0.18
N THR A 272 4.17 12.04 -0.92
CA THR A 272 5.13 13.14 -0.78
C THR A 272 4.41 14.45 -0.49
N LEU A 273 5.03 15.29 0.32
CA LEU A 273 4.52 16.61 0.69
C LEU A 273 5.45 17.70 0.17
N ARG A 274 4.88 18.80 -0.30
CA ARG A 274 5.63 20.00 -0.67
C ARG A 274 4.80 21.23 -0.33
N ASN A 275 5.45 22.31 0.09
CA ASN A 275 4.81 23.62 0.15
C ASN A 275 4.58 24.15 -1.27
N HIS A 276 3.38 24.69 -1.53
CA HIS A 276 3.09 25.30 -2.81
C HIS A 276 3.68 26.72 -2.87
N PRO A 277 4.25 27.18 -4.01
CA PRO A 277 4.83 28.53 -4.11
C PRO A 277 3.86 29.67 -3.78
N ASP A 278 2.59 29.51 -4.11
CA ASP A 278 1.52 30.49 -3.83
C ASP A 278 0.89 30.29 -2.44
N GLY A 279 1.52 29.50 -1.55
CA GLY A 279 1.00 29.14 -0.23
C GLY A 279 0.20 27.84 -0.22
N GLY A 280 0.10 27.23 0.97
CA GLY A 280 -0.57 25.97 1.20
C GLY A 280 0.33 24.74 1.03
N LEU A 281 -0.24 23.57 1.28
CA LEU A 281 0.42 22.28 1.17
C LEU A 281 -0.07 21.54 -0.07
N LEU A 282 0.86 20.93 -0.77
CA LEU A 282 0.60 20.04 -1.90
C LEU A 282 0.98 18.62 -1.51
N VAL A 283 -0.01 17.74 -1.44
CA VAL A 283 0.14 16.32 -1.13
C VAL A 283 0.04 15.53 -2.43
N ARG A 284 1.07 14.77 -2.76
CA ARG A 284 1.10 13.87 -3.91
C ARG A 284 1.06 12.41 -3.45
N LEU A 285 0.12 11.67 -3.98
CA LEU A 285 -0.04 10.24 -3.78
C LEU A 285 0.29 9.53 -5.09
N ASP A 286 1.33 8.71 -5.08
CA ASP A 286 1.75 7.93 -6.24
C ASP A 286 1.34 6.47 -6.07
N LEU A 287 0.64 5.91 -7.05
CA LEU A 287 0.19 4.52 -7.09
C LEU A 287 0.68 3.84 -8.36
N PRO A 288 1.28 2.64 -8.28
CA PRO A 288 1.72 1.93 -9.47
C PRO A 288 0.51 1.42 -10.28
N PHE A 289 0.62 1.44 -11.61
CA PHE A 289 -0.32 0.70 -12.45
C PHE A 289 -0.10 -0.80 -12.27
N SER A 290 -1.17 -1.54 -12.08
CA SER A 290 -1.13 -2.99 -12.20
C SER A 290 -0.86 -3.35 -13.67
N GLN A 291 0.25 -4.00 -13.97
CA GLN A 291 0.67 -4.40 -15.32
C GLN A 291 -0.28 -5.42 -16.02
N SER A 292 -1.44 -5.72 -15.47
CA SER A 292 -2.33 -6.78 -16.00
C SER A 292 -3.08 -6.42 -17.28
N SER A 293 -3.13 -5.16 -17.71
CA SER A 293 -3.90 -4.75 -18.90
C SER A 293 -3.07 -4.62 -20.19
N ASN A 294 -1.74 -4.58 -20.11
CA ASN A 294 -0.91 -4.32 -21.29
C ASN A 294 -0.45 -5.57 -22.05
N GLN A 295 -0.67 -6.78 -21.49
CA GLN A 295 -0.34 -8.03 -22.19
C GLN A 295 -1.48 -8.53 -23.09
N GLN A 296 -2.73 -8.15 -22.84
CA GLN A 296 -3.85 -8.57 -23.70
C GLN A 296 -4.01 -7.73 -24.98
N GLU A 297 -3.54 -6.49 -25.00
CA GLU A 297 -3.55 -5.67 -26.22
C GLU A 297 -2.40 -6.02 -27.19
N ARG A 298 -1.23 -6.45 -26.69
CA ARG A 298 -0.10 -6.86 -27.55
C ARG A 298 -0.28 -8.22 -28.22
N THR A 299 -1.25 -9.05 -27.79
CA THR A 299 -1.54 -10.36 -28.40
C THR A 299 -2.69 -10.28 -29.40
N ARG A 300 -3.31 -9.09 -29.59
CA ARG A 300 -4.38 -8.85 -30.57
C ARG A 300 -3.98 -7.91 -31.73
N SER A 301 -2.74 -7.49 -31.78
CA SER A 301 -2.06 -6.88 -32.94
C SER A 301 -1.06 -7.87 -33.50
#